data_3c7ae04bac2cf3a87d99e43e47fe742b
#
_entry.id   3c7ae04bac2cf3a87d99e43e47fe742b
#
_cell.length_a   1.000
_cell.length_b   1.000
_cell.length_c   1.000
_cell.angle_alpha   90.00
_cell.angle_beta   90.00
_cell.angle_gamma   90.00
#
_symmetry.space_group_name_H-M   'P 1'
#
loop_
_entity.id
_entity.type
_entity.pdbx_description
1 polymer ?
#
loop_
_entity_poly.entity_id
_entity_poly.type
_entity_poly.pdbx_seq_one_letter_code
_entity_poly.pdbx_strand_id
1 'polypeptide(L)'
;MINYTERIALLMQDIVCRTPRLSFIDLSEVLVFARFGRSEAEGAFATCHCLTLPESEPGYFFWRDRDTGELTRRSEWFVTKSPVVRIGETSVKYLISFVLPRFCDQTLERSRKADLYPGAPGWIAKLDTVVHELYHIDPAESGIRRFVRADGNDSMRSHGPLFYEHVADMV
;
A
#
# COMPACT_ATOMS: atom_id res chain seq x y z
N MET A 1 -27.29 -4.42 0.23
CA MET A 1 -26.00 -4.57 -0.52
C MET A 1 -24.88 -4.12 0.42
N ILE A 2 -23.80 -4.89 0.53
CA ILE A 2 -22.65 -4.52 1.40
C ILE A 2 -21.78 -3.51 0.66
N ASN A 3 -21.56 -2.35 1.28
CA ASN A 3 -20.60 -1.36 0.79
C ASN A 3 -19.21 -1.70 1.33
N TYR A 4 -18.43 -2.46 0.56
CA TYR A 4 -17.07 -2.87 0.96
C TYR A 4 -16.12 -1.69 1.11
N THR A 5 -16.23 -0.68 0.27
CA THR A 5 -15.40 0.55 0.37
C THR A 5 -15.56 1.19 1.74
N GLU A 6 -16.80 1.43 2.17
CA GLU A 6 -17.10 2.02 3.47
C GLU A 6 -16.62 1.15 4.63
N ARG A 7 -16.86 -0.17 4.55
CA ARG A 7 -16.43 -1.11 5.61
C ARG A 7 -14.92 -1.17 5.77
N ILE A 8 -14.18 -1.17 4.65
CA ILE A 8 -12.72 -1.15 4.68
C ILE A 8 -12.21 0.19 5.20
N ALA A 9 -12.81 1.31 4.80
CA ALA A 9 -12.43 2.63 5.31
C ALA A 9 -12.61 2.74 6.84
N LEU A 10 -13.73 2.25 7.37
CA LEU A 10 -13.98 2.19 8.82
C LEU A 10 -12.95 1.29 9.54
N LEU A 11 -12.62 0.14 8.97
CA LEU A 11 -11.58 -0.74 9.51
C LEU A 11 -10.22 -0.04 9.53
N MET A 12 -9.85 0.65 8.46
CA MET A 12 -8.60 1.41 8.40
C MET A 12 -8.55 2.50 9.47
N GLN A 13 -9.66 3.19 9.69
CA GLN A 13 -9.77 4.20 10.76
C GLN A 13 -9.53 3.59 12.15
N ASP A 14 -10.12 2.44 12.44
CA ASP A 14 -9.91 1.74 13.71
C ASP A 14 -8.45 1.27 13.87
N ILE A 15 -7.84 0.73 12.81
CA ILE A 15 -6.43 0.33 12.78
C ILE A 15 -5.51 1.52 13.07
N VAL A 16 -5.67 2.62 12.36
CA VAL A 16 -4.83 3.83 12.53
C VAL A 16 -4.94 4.39 13.94
N CYS A 17 -6.16 4.45 14.50
CA CYS A 17 -6.38 4.92 15.86
C CYS A 17 -5.72 4.02 16.93
N ARG A 18 -5.62 2.71 16.68
CA ARG A 18 -5.13 1.74 17.69
C ARG A 18 -3.65 1.39 17.51
N THR A 19 -3.06 1.69 16.35
CA THR A 19 -1.70 1.27 16.01
C THR A 19 -0.76 2.48 16.04
N PRO A 20 0.08 2.63 17.08
CA PRO A 20 0.96 3.81 17.23
C PRO A 20 1.87 4.05 16.03
N ARG A 21 2.35 2.97 15.36
CA ARG A 21 3.20 3.06 14.17
C ARG A 21 2.49 3.64 12.95
N LEU A 22 1.16 3.71 12.94
CA LEU A 22 0.35 4.21 11.83
C LEU A 22 -0.39 5.50 12.19
N SER A 23 -0.30 5.97 13.43
CA SER A 23 -1.07 7.13 13.94
C SER A 23 -0.76 8.46 13.23
N PHE A 24 0.31 8.54 12.46
CA PHE A 24 0.66 9.71 11.65
C PHE A 24 -0.21 9.82 10.38
N ILE A 25 -0.91 8.76 9.99
CA ILE A 25 -1.68 8.72 8.74
C ILE A 25 -2.96 9.54 8.89
N ASP A 26 -3.09 10.59 8.08
CA ASP A 26 -4.35 11.30 7.90
C ASP A 26 -5.20 10.59 6.84
N LEU A 27 -6.22 9.86 7.29
CA LEU A 27 -7.11 9.12 6.38
C LEU A 27 -7.98 10.02 5.50
N SER A 28 -8.10 11.30 5.78
CA SER A 28 -8.78 12.24 4.87
C SER A 28 -8.01 12.44 3.56
N GLU A 29 -6.69 12.18 3.58
CA GLU A 29 -5.81 12.24 2.41
C GLU A 29 -5.67 10.90 1.68
N VAL A 30 -6.35 9.84 2.16
CA VAL A 30 -6.30 8.48 1.60
C VAL A 30 -7.62 8.13 0.93
N LEU A 31 -7.63 8.01 -0.39
CA LEU A 31 -8.78 7.49 -1.11
C LEU A 31 -8.76 5.96 -1.07
N VAL A 32 -9.81 5.39 -0.49
CA VAL A 32 -10.00 3.94 -0.40
C VAL A 32 -11.14 3.52 -1.31
N PHE A 33 -10.95 2.45 -2.07
CA PHE A 33 -12.07 1.82 -2.77
C PHE A 33 -11.88 0.33 -3.01
N ALA A 34 -13.00 -0.40 -3.05
CA ALA A 34 -13.06 -1.78 -3.45
C ALA A 34 -13.50 -1.85 -4.92
N ARG A 35 -12.72 -2.56 -5.74
CA ARG A 35 -12.99 -2.76 -7.16
C ARG A 35 -13.15 -4.23 -7.49
N PHE A 36 -13.97 -4.53 -8.46
CA PHE A 36 -14.08 -5.89 -8.97
C PHE A 36 -12.86 -6.26 -9.81
N GLY A 37 -12.37 -7.48 -9.64
CA GLY A 37 -11.30 -8.07 -10.41
C GLY A 37 -11.58 -9.53 -10.70
N ARG A 38 -10.72 -10.17 -11.50
CA ARG A 38 -10.85 -11.61 -11.79
C ARG A 38 -10.46 -12.41 -10.56
N SER A 39 -11.29 -13.37 -10.17
CA SER A 39 -11.04 -14.26 -9.02
C SER A 39 -9.85 -15.20 -9.26
N GLU A 40 -9.70 -15.67 -10.49
CA GLU A 40 -8.68 -16.66 -10.88
C GLU A 40 -7.34 -16.05 -11.28
N ALA A 41 -7.27 -14.72 -11.43
CA ALA A 41 -6.04 -14.05 -11.82
C ALA A 41 -5.04 -14.00 -10.66
N GLU A 42 -3.79 -14.36 -10.94
CA GLU A 42 -2.68 -14.04 -10.04
C GLU A 42 -2.52 -12.51 -9.90
N GLY A 43 -2.05 -12.07 -8.75
CA GLY A 43 -1.76 -10.67 -8.50
C GLY A 43 -2.12 -10.21 -7.09
N ALA A 44 -1.93 -8.92 -6.83
CA ALA A 44 -2.15 -8.33 -5.52
C ALA A 44 -3.62 -8.39 -5.08
N PHE A 45 -3.84 -8.59 -3.78
CA PHE A 45 -5.15 -8.48 -3.13
C PHE A 45 -5.57 -7.04 -2.95
N ALA A 46 -4.59 -6.17 -2.71
CA ALA A 46 -4.74 -4.73 -2.61
C ALA A 46 -3.49 -4.04 -3.16
N THR A 47 -3.57 -2.72 -3.34
CA THR A 47 -2.44 -1.90 -3.79
C THR A 47 -2.52 -0.52 -3.17
N CYS A 48 -1.38 -0.01 -2.70
CA CYS A 48 -1.23 1.37 -2.28
C CYS A 48 -0.43 2.16 -3.33
N HIS A 49 -0.97 3.29 -3.75
CA HIS A 49 -0.33 4.20 -4.70
C HIS A 49 -0.20 5.58 -4.08
N CYS A 50 0.95 6.21 -4.24
CA CYS A 50 1.10 7.63 -3.99
C CYS A 50 0.63 8.41 -5.22
N LEU A 51 -0.29 9.35 -5.01
CA LEU A 51 -0.84 10.20 -6.07
C LEU A 51 -0.14 11.56 -6.15
N THR A 52 0.53 11.95 -5.08
CA THR A 52 1.30 13.19 -5.03
C THR A 52 2.74 12.89 -4.68
N LEU A 53 3.65 13.51 -5.40
CA LEU A 53 5.05 13.46 -5.06
C LEU A 53 5.43 14.72 -4.28
N PRO A 54 6.32 14.59 -3.32
CA PRO A 54 7.05 15.73 -2.81
C PRO A 54 7.76 16.42 -3.99
N GLU A 55 7.75 17.74 -4.00
CA GLU A 55 8.44 18.53 -5.05
C GLU A 55 9.94 18.23 -5.11
N SER A 56 10.50 17.71 -4.01
CA SER A 56 11.91 17.35 -3.85
C SER A 56 12.31 16.01 -4.48
N GLU A 57 11.36 15.18 -4.92
CA GLU A 57 11.65 13.85 -5.48
C GLU A 57 11.52 13.84 -7.02
N PRO A 58 12.51 14.29 -7.77
CA PRO A 58 12.49 14.13 -9.22
C PRO A 58 12.51 12.65 -9.57
N GLY A 59 11.57 12.19 -10.36
CA GLY A 59 11.62 10.87 -10.96
C GLY A 59 11.04 9.72 -10.16
N TYR A 60 10.28 9.98 -9.15
CA TYR A 60 9.54 8.91 -8.45
C TYR A 60 8.59 8.12 -9.38
N PHE A 61 8.08 8.73 -10.42
CA PHE A 61 7.28 8.08 -11.47
C PHE A 61 8.10 7.47 -12.60
N PHE A 62 9.43 7.58 -12.56
CA PHE A 62 10.27 6.99 -13.58
C PHE A 62 10.41 5.50 -13.36
N TRP A 63 9.98 4.72 -14.33
CA TRP A 63 10.35 3.33 -14.40
C TRP A 63 11.84 3.25 -14.73
N ARG A 64 12.61 2.82 -13.76
CA ARG A 64 14.02 2.51 -13.99
C ARG A 64 14.18 1.03 -14.23
N ASP A 65 15.06 0.69 -15.13
CA ASP A 65 15.54 -0.67 -15.22
C ASP A 65 16.07 -1.13 -13.84
N ARG A 66 15.70 -2.34 -13.45
CA ARG A 66 15.99 -2.81 -12.10
C ARG A 66 17.49 -3.10 -11.87
N ASP A 67 18.20 -3.46 -12.94
CA ASP A 67 19.58 -3.88 -12.85
C ASP A 67 20.55 -2.73 -13.13
N THR A 68 20.22 -1.87 -14.08
CA THR A 68 21.08 -0.75 -14.49
C THR A 68 20.72 0.57 -13.83
N GLY A 69 19.50 0.71 -13.32
CA GLY A 69 18.98 1.98 -12.80
C GLY A 69 18.68 3.03 -13.88
N GLU A 70 18.84 2.69 -15.15
CA GLU A 70 18.58 3.60 -16.26
C GLU A 70 17.09 3.84 -16.48
N LEU A 71 16.74 5.03 -16.96
CA LEU A 71 15.38 5.38 -17.34
C LEU A 71 14.98 4.57 -18.57
N THR A 72 13.90 3.79 -18.44
CA THR A 72 13.36 3.06 -19.59
C THR A 72 12.48 3.95 -20.44
N ARG A 73 12.30 3.60 -21.70
CA ARG A 73 11.46 4.33 -22.66
C ARG A 73 9.99 4.49 -22.20
N ARG A 74 9.52 3.59 -21.33
CA ARG A 74 8.20 3.71 -20.69
C ARG A 74 8.13 4.81 -19.66
N SER A 75 9.23 5.16 -19.02
CA SER A 75 9.28 6.19 -18.00
C SER A 75 9.10 7.60 -18.55
N GLU A 76 9.51 7.85 -19.76
CA GLU A 76 9.32 9.16 -20.43
C GLU A 76 7.83 9.50 -20.62
N TRP A 77 6.96 8.51 -20.76
CA TRP A 77 5.51 8.69 -20.91
C TRP A 77 4.78 9.00 -19.61
N PHE A 78 5.37 8.67 -18.47
CA PHE A 78 4.76 8.83 -17.14
C PHE A 78 5.33 10.00 -16.32
N VAL A 79 6.12 10.85 -16.96
CA VAL A 79 6.66 12.09 -16.37
C VAL A 79 5.58 13.18 -16.22
N THR A 80 4.37 12.95 -16.65
CA THR A 80 3.28 13.86 -16.34
C THR A 80 2.99 13.78 -14.85
N LYS A 81 3.24 14.87 -14.13
CA LYS A 81 2.76 15.06 -12.76
C LYS A 81 1.32 14.59 -12.72
N SER A 82 1.02 13.60 -11.88
CA SER A 82 -0.37 13.26 -11.64
C SER A 82 -1.11 14.53 -11.23
N PRO A 83 -2.26 14.82 -11.83
CA PRO A 83 -3.03 15.97 -11.41
C PRO A 83 -3.34 15.82 -9.93
N VAL A 84 -3.33 16.93 -9.20
CA VAL A 84 -3.73 16.92 -7.78
C VAL A 84 -5.16 16.42 -7.70
N VAL A 85 -5.34 15.26 -7.08
CA VAL A 85 -6.67 14.71 -6.84
C VAL A 85 -7.26 15.39 -5.61
N ARG A 86 -8.46 15.94 -5.73
CA ARG A 86 -9.16 16.59 -4.61
C ARG A 86 -10.53 15.98 -4.42
N ILE A 87 -10.92 15.84 -3.16
CA ILE A 87 -12.29 15.50 -2.75
C ILE A 87 -12.77 16.65 -1.87
N GLY A 88 -13.65 17.51 -2.40
CA GLY A 88 -13.97 18.78 -1.75
C GLY A 88 -12.73 19.66 -1.62
N GLU A 89 -12.44 20.11 -0.42
CA GLU A 89 -11.28 20.95 -0.09
C GLU A 89 -10.00 20.11 0.16
N THR A 90 -10.13 18.79 0.39
CA THR A 90 -9.02 17.93 0.79
C THR A 90 -8.25 17.40 -0.43
N SER A 91 -6.93 17.54 -0.39
CA SER A 91 -6.03 16.94 -1.39
C SER A 91 -5.76 15.48 -1.04
N VAL A 92 -6.01 14.57 -1.98
CA VAL A 92 -5.76 13.14 -1.81
C VAL A 92 -4.32 12.83 -2.19
N LYS A 93 -3.55 12.32 -1.24
CA LYS A 93 -2.14 11.94 -1.44
C LYS A 93 -1.98 10.47 -1.82
N TYR A 94 -2.84 9.60 -1.29
CA TYR A 94 -2.73 8.16 -1.47
C TYR A 94 -4.02 7.54 -1.99
N LEU A 95 -3.85 6.46 -2.75
CA LEU A 95 -4.94 5.64 -3.24
C LEU A 95 -4.70 4.19 -2.82
N ILE A 96 -5.62 3.63 -2.03
CA ILE A 96 -5.59 2.22 -1.65
C ILE A 96 -6.78 1.51 -2.27
N SER A 97 -6.53 0.52 -3.12
CA SER A 97 -7.59 -0.25 -3.76
C SER A 97 -7.53 -1.73 -3.39
N PHE A 98 -8.70 -2.32 -3.14
CA PHE A 98 -8.88 -3.72 -2.81
C PHE A 98 -9.57 -4.46 -3.95
N VAL A 99 -9.05 -5.61 -4.33
CA VAL A 99 -9.53 -6.38 -5.49
C VAL A 99 -10.51 -7.45 -5.04
N LEU A 100 -11.79 -7.22 -5.24
CA LEU A 100 -12.84 -8.21 -5.00
C LEU A 100 -12.95 -9.17 -6.20
N PRO A 101 -13.27 -10.47 -6.01
CA PRO A 101 -13.51 -11.16 -4.74
C PRO A 101 -12.23 -11.64 -4.04
N ARG A 102 -11.06 -11.60 -4.69
CA ARG A 102 -9.79 -12.16 -4.16
C ARG A 102 -9.48 -11.73 -2.73
N PHE A 103 -9.68 -10.46 -2.41
CA PHE A 103 -9.49 -9.97 -1.04
C PHE A 103 -10.45 -10.66 -0.05
N CYS A 104 -11.71 -10.88 -0.44
CA CYS A 104 -12.70 -11.54 0.40
C CYS A 104 -12.39 -13.03 0.60
N ASP A 105 -11.87 -13.69 -0.44
CA ASP A 105 -11.58 -15.13 -0.45
C ASP A 105 -10.19 -15.47 0.09
N GLN A 106 -9.44 -14.46 0.52
CA GLN A 106 -8.10 -14.64 1.07
C GLN A 106 -8.12 -15.47 2.34
N THR A 107 -7.23 -16.47 2.40
CA THR A 107 -7.00 -17.31 3.58
C THR A 107 -5.52 -17.36 3.93
N LEU A 108 -5.18 -17.66 5.19
CA LEU A 108 -3.79 -17.82 5.62
C LEU A 108 -3.12 -19.02 4.94
N GLU A 109 -3.81 -20.15 4.82
CA GLU A 109 -3.27 -21.41 4.30
C GLU A 109 -2.72 -21.30 2.87
N ARG A 110 -3.25 -20.37 2.09
CA ARG A 110 -2.83 -20.12 0.70
C ARG A 110 -1.90 -18.93 0.54
N SER A 111 -1.39 -18.40 1.64
CA SER A 111 -0.57 -17.20 1.60
C SER A 111 0.81 -17.45 2.20
N ARG A 112 1.81 -16.68 1.77
CA ARG A 112 3.15 -16.64 2.39
C ARG A 112 3.11 -16.18 3.86
N LYS A 113 1.94 -15.78 4.35
CA LYS A 113 1.71 -15.26 5.70
C LYS A 113 1.40 -16.37 6.72
N ALA A 114 1.19 -17.61 6.26
CA ALA A 114 0.88 -18.74 7.15
C ALA A 114 1.92 -18.89 8.29
N ASP A 115 3.20 -18.70 7.95
CA ASP A 115 4.31 -18.83 8.91
C ASP A 115 4.35 -17.68 9.92
N LEU A 116 3.80 -16.51 9.57
CA LEU A 116 3.75 -15.34 10.45
C LEU A 116 2.61 -15.44 11.48
N TYR A 117 1.57 -16.22 11.20
CA TYR A 117 0.36 -16.31 12.01
C TYR A 117 -0.02 -17.77 12.30
N PRO A 118 0.84 -18.56 12.95
CA PRO A 118 0.56 -19.98 13.21
C PRO A 118 -0.69 -20.15 14.08
N GLY A 119 -1.66 -20.92 13.57
CA GLY A 119 -2.91 -21.20 14.31
C GLY A 119 -3.91 -20.04 14.38
N ALA A 120 -3.65 -18.92 13.72
CA ALA A 120 -4.56 -17.78 13.72
C ALA A 120 -5.80 -18.04 12.83
N PRO A 121 -6.93 -17.38 13.12
CA PRO A 121 -8.13 -17.50 12.29
C PRO A 121 -7.95 -16.88 10.93
N GLY A 122 -8.63 -17.42 9.90
CA GLY A 122 -8.44 -17.03 8.49
C GLY A 122 -8.68 -15.55 8.17
N TRP A 123 -9.48 -14.83 8.98
CA TRP A 123 -9.72 -13.40 8.79
C TRP A 123 -8.47 -12.54 9.01
N ILE A 124 -7.48 -13.04 9.75
CA ILE A 124 -6.17 -12.36 9.94
C ILE A 124 -5.50 -12.06 8.61
N ALA A 125 -5.64 -12.92 7.61
CA ALA A 125 -5.09 -12.67 6.27
C ALA A 125 -5.59 -11.35 5.66
N LYS A 126 -6.85 -11.01 5.92
CA LYS A 126 -7.47 -9.76 5.43
C LYS A 126 -7.00 -8.55 6.23
N LEU A 127 -6.94 -8.70 7.56
CA LEU A 127 -6.43 -7.65 8.45
C LEU A 127 -4.97 -7.31 8.10
N ASP A 128 -4.12 -8.32 7.99
CA ASP A 128 -2.73 -8.15 7.55
C ASP A 128 -2.66 -7.40 6.20
N THR A 129 -3.53 -7.73 5.23
CA THR A 129 -3.53 -7.02 3.94
C THR A 129 -3.88 -5.54 4.11
N VAL A 130 -4.83 -5.19 4.97
CA VAL A 130 -5.17 -3.78 5.24
C VAL A 130 -4.02 -3.06 5.93
N VAL A 131 -3.43 -3.66 6.96
CA VAL A 131 -2.25 -3.11 7.68
C VAL A 131 -1.06 -2.97 6.72
N HIS A 132 -0.82 -3.96 5.85
CA HIS A 132 0.23 -3.95 4.83
C HIS A 132 0.13 -2.75 3.90
N GLU A 133 -1.07 -2.45 3.39
CA GLU A 133 -1.27 -1.30 2.49
C GLU A 133 -1.12 0.04 3.23
N LEU A 134 -1.58 0.14 4.47
CA LEU A 134 -1.34 1.32 5.31
C LEU A 134 0.15 1.49 5.62
N TYR A 135 0.86 0.40 5.87
CA TYR A 135 2.29 0.45 6.18
C TYR A 135 3.15 0.87 4.99
N HIS A 136 2.62 0.83 3.77
CA HIS A 136 3.28 1.41 2.61
C HIS A 136 3.37 2.94 2.65
N ILE A 137 2.54 3.62 3.43
CA ILE A 137 2.61 5.08 3.57
C ILE A 137 3.86 5.44 4.36
N ASP A 138 4.67 6.35 3.80
CA ASP A 138 5.89 6.81 4.44
C ASP A 138 5.58 7.78 5.59
N PRO A 139 6.14 7.60 6.81
CA PRO A 139 5.93 8.52 7.93
C PRO A 139 6.50 9.93 7.69
N ALA A 140 7.44 10.08 6.76
CA ALA A 140 7.93 11.40 6.33
C ALA A 140 7.04 12.03 5.25
N GLU A 141 5.88 11.39 4.93
CA GLU A 141 4.95 11.81 3.88
C GLU A 141 5.59 11.94 2.48
N SER A 142 6.73 11.29 2.28
CA SER A 142 7.54 11.36 1.06
C SER A 142 7.10 10.36 -0.02
N GLY A 143 5.93 9.76 0.13
CA GLY A 143 5.38 8.81 -0.85
C GLY A 143 5.23 7.40 -0.30
N ILE A 144 5.65 6.39 -1.07
CA ILE A 144 5.63 5.00 -0.64
C ILE A 144 6.90 4.69 0.17
N ARG A 145 6.70 4.12 1.34
CA ARG A 145 7.79 3.70 2.24
C ARG A 145 8.81 2.85 1.50
N ARG A 146 10.06 3.19 1.70
CA ARG A 146 11.23 2.46 1.20
C ARG A 146 12.06 1.97 2.38
N PHE A 147 12.90 1.00 2.15
CA PHE A 147 13.89 0.61 3.15
C PHE A 147 15.28 1.10 2.75
N VAL A 148 16.05 1.47 3.75
CA VAL A 148 17.45 1.88 3.57
C VAL A 148 18.31 0.62 3.40
N ARG A 149 19.11 0.58 2.33
CA ARG A 149 20.06 -0.49 2.08
C ARG A 149 21.29 -0.34 2.96
N ALA A 150 22.13 -1.38 3.00
CA ALA A 150 23.38 -1.36 3.77
C ALA A 150 24.35 -0.25 3.32
N ASP A 151 24.23 0.24 2.10
CA ASP A 151 25.01 1.36 1.55
C ASP A 151 24.48 2.75 1.94
N GLY A 152 23.40 2.80 2.75
CA GLY A 152 22.77 4.03 3.18
C GLY A 152 21.80 4.65 2.16
N ASN A 153 21.63 4.05 0.98
CA ASN A 153 20.72 4.54 -0.05
C ASN A 153 19.33 3.88 0.05
N ASP A 154 18.31 4.60 -0.37
CA ASP A 154 16.96 4.05 -0.46
C ASP A 154 16.87 2.94 -1.50
N SER A 155 16.14 1.90 -1.14
CA SER A 155 15.80 0.83 -2.08
C SER A 155 14.69 1.28 -3.03
N MET A 156 14.76 0.81 -4.28
CA MET A 156 13.64 0.95 -5.23
C MET A 156 12.46 0.03 -4.87
N ARG A 157 12.65 -0.91 -3.94
CA ARG A 157 11.60 -1.80 -3.45
C ARG A 157 10.98 -1.23 -2.19
N SER A 158 9.67 -1.31 -2.11
CA SER A 158 8.92 -0.93 -0.91
C SER A 158 8.97 -2.02 0.19
N HIS A 159 9.19 -3.27 -0.16
CA HIS A 159 9.29 -4.38 0.78
C HIS A 159 10.76 -4.64 1.14
N GLY A 160 11.16 -4.19 2.32
CA GLY A 160 12.46 -4.53 2.92
C GLY A 160 12.44 -5.87 3.66
N PRO A 161 13.59 -6.33 4.16
CA PRO A 161 13.68 -7.61 4.86
C PRO A 161 12.72 -7.74 6.05
N LEU A 162 12.54 -6.67 6.82
CA LEU A 162 11.70 -6.65 8.02
C LEU A 162 10.26 -6.17 7.76
N PHE A 163 9.89 -5.87 6.52
CA PHE A 163 8.60 -5.29 6.20
C PHE A 163 7.42 -6.15 6.69
N TYR A 164 7.48 -7.44 6.39
CA TYR A 164 6.41 -8.39 6.76
C TYR A 164 6.35 -8.67 8.26
N GLU A 165 7.50 -8.68 8.93
CA GLU A 165 7.57 -8.81 10.39
C GLU A 165 6.94 -7.59 11.07
N HIS A 166 7.27 -6.39 10.60
CA HIS A 166 6.66 -5.16 11.11
C HIS A 166 5.14 -5.11 10.90
N VAL A 167 4.65 -5.62 9.76
CA VAL A 167 3.20 -5.73 9.51
C VAL A 167 2.60 -6.72 10.49
N ALA A 168 3.23 -7.89 10.69
CA ALA A 168 2.75 -8.92 11.61
C ALA A 168 2.71 -8.43 13.07
N ASP A 169 3.66 -7.61 13.49
CA ASP A 169 3.68 -7.00 14.84
C ASP A 169 2.51 -6.04 15.08
N MET A 170 1.88 -5.53 14.03
CA MET A 170 0.77 -4.57 14.10
C MET A 170 -0.61 -5.23 13.99
N VAL A 171 -0.67 -6.50 13.57
CA VAL A 171 -1.89 -7.29 13.40
C VAL A 171 -2.26 -8.01 14.69
#